data_67dd07158910cdec8b104122c22d4ae6
#
_entry.id   67dd07158910cdec8b104122c22d4ae6
#
_cell.length_a   1.000
_cell.length_b   1.000
_cell.length_c   1.000
_cell.angle_alpha   90.00
_cell.angle_beta   90.00
_cell.angle_gamma   90.00
#
_symmetry.space_group_name_H-M   'P 1'
#
loop_
_entity.id
_entity.type
_entity.pdbx_description
1 polymer ?
#
loop_
_entity_poly.entity_id
_entity_poly.type
_entity_poly.pdbx_seq_one_letter_code
_entity_poly.pdbx_strand_id
1 'polypeptide(L)'
;LEEALDAGCIGLSVMTTRLDKMDGDRAWSSPLPSTFASWTEFSRLFAILRRRGAVMQGAPNAVTKVNVFAFLWQAHGWFRQPLKCSMLTALDLKSQPLLHYFTRLSGWLANRVLRGHFRWQTLPAPFTLRLEGLNVNAFEEFGAGEILRNIKDPDELYAKVLEPEFRALFKKQVKAVLTKGLWHRDFSDCWVTECPDASLVGKNFKQLGAARGL
;
A
#
# COMPACT_ATOMS: atom_id res chain seq x y z
N LEU A 1 21.31 -13.18 0.29
CA LEU A 1 21.24 -12.05 -0.63
C LEU A 1 22.43 -12.02 -1.59
N GLU A 2 23.69 -12.22 -1.11
CA GLU A 2 24.87 -12.22 -1.96
C GLU A 2 24.78 -13.33 -3.03
N GLU A 3 24.44 -14.55 -2.65
CA GLU A 3 24.20 -15.67 -3.58
C GLU A 3 23.15 -15.34 -4.65
N ALA A 4 22.06 -14.69 -4.27
CA ALA A 4 21.02 -14.29 -5.22
C ALA A 4 21.54 -13.24 -6.22
N LEU A 5 22.35 -12.27 -5.75
CA LEU A 5 22.98 -11.29 -6.62
C LEU A 5 24.02 -11.95 -7.55
N ASP A 6 24.77 -12.95 -7.08
CA ASP A 6 25.71 -13.73 -7.89
C ASP A 6 24.98 -14.57 -8.95
N ALA A 7 23.78 -15.04 -8.62
CA ALA A 7 22.89 -15.75 -9.55
C ALA A 7 22.19 -14.84 -10.58
N GLY A 8 22.43 -13.51 -10.56
CA GLY A 8 21.90 -12.57 -11.54
C GLY A 8 20.72 -11.73 -11.06
N CYS A 9 20.32 -11.80 -9.80
CA CYS A 9 19.33 -10.87 -9.25
C CYS A 9 19.88 -9.43 -9.24
N ILE A 10 19.05 -8.45 -9.59
CA ILE A 10 19.45 -7.05 -9.72
C ILE A 10 19.37 -6.26 -8.42
N GLY A 11 18.75 -6.82 -7.39
CA GLY A 11 18.54 -6.10 -6.14
C GLY A 11 17.64 -6.81 -5.14
N LEU A 12 17.13 -6.05 -4.20
CA LEU A 12 16.23 -6.48 -3.13
C LEU A 12 14.98 -5.61 -3.10
N SER A 13 13.81 -6.25 -3.10
CA SER A 13 12.54 -5.58 -2.83
C SER A 13 12.15 -5.79 -1.37
N VAL A 14 11.76 -4.70 -0.69
CA VAL A 14 11.32 -4.72 0.70
C VAL A 14 9.97 -4.02 0.86
N MET A 15 9.10 -4.65 1.62
CA MET A 15 7.81 -4.12 1.98
C MET A 15 7.80 -3.77 3.47
N THR A 16 7.40 -2.55 3.82
CA THR A 16 7.35 -2.08 5.21
C THR A 16 5.96 -1.66 5.65
N THR A 17 4.96 -1.86 4.80
CA THR A 17 3.56 -1.64 5.15
C THR A 17 2.91 -2.92 5.67
N ARG A 18 2.01 -2.79 6.64
CA ARG A 18 1.22 -3.91 7.15
C ARG A 18 0.04 -4.29 6.25
N LEU A 19 -0.21 -3.49 5.21
CA LEU A 19 -1.29 -3.76 4.24
C LEU A 19 -0.99 -4.94 3.34
N ASP A 20 0.30 -5.28 3.16
CA ASP A 20 0.69 -6.46 2.41
C ASP A 20 0.75 -7.67 3.31
N LYS A 21 -0.14 -8.59 3.03
CA LYS A 21 -0.34 -9.80 3.81
C LYS A 21 -0.09 -11.03 2.96
N MET A 22 0.39 -12.06 3.62
CA MET A 22 0.57 -13.36 2.99
C MET A 22 -0.79 -14.01 2.74
N ASP A 23 -0.83 -14.80 1.69
CA ASP A 23 -1.95 -15.62 1.32
C ASP A 23 -1.63 -17.11 1.56
N GLY A 24 -2.58 -17.99 1.26
CA GLY A 24 -2.42 -19.44 1.40
C GLY A 24 -2.78 -19.97 2.80
N ASP A 25 -2.78 -21.30 2.91
CA ASP A 25 -3.38 -21.96 4.07
C ASP A 25 -2.62 -21.80 5.38
N ARG A 26 -1.29 -21.67 5.31
CA ARG A 26 -0.45 -21.60 6.51
C ARG A 26 -0.34 -20.22 7.12
N ALA A 27 -0.49 -19.18 6.31
CA ALA A 27 -0.13 -17.82 6.70
C ALA A 27 -1.17 -16.79 6.27
N TRP A 28 -2.43 -17.23 6.13
CA TRP A 28 -3.53 -16.35 5.74
C TRP A 28 -3.55 -15.05 6.53
N SER A 29 -3.59 -13.92 5.82
CA SER A 29 -3.65 -12.59 6.38
C SER A 29 -2.49 -12.19 7.32
N SER A 30 -1.42 -12.99 7.41
CA SER A 30 -0.24 -12.63 8.19
C SER A 30 0.59 -11.58 7.46
N PRO A 31 1.04 -10.49 8.13
CA PRO A 31 1.92 -9.52 7.50
C PRO A 31 3.24 -10.14 7.04
N LEU A 32 3.83 -9.59 5.98
CA LEU A 32 5.12 -10.04 5.48
C LEU A 32 6.22 -9.89 6.56
N PRO A 33 7.15 -10.85 6.68
CA PRO A 33 8.24 -10.78 7.66
C PRO A 33 9.06 -9.48 7.60
N SER A 34 9.26 -8.93 6.41
CA SER A 34 9.97 -7.66 6.19
C SER A 34 9.30 -6.46 6.88
N THR A 35 8.00 -6.54 7.20
CA THR A 35 7.28 -5.50 7.93
C THR A 35 7.79 -5.35 9.37
N PHE A 36 8.33 -6.42 9.95
CA PHE A 36 8.84 -6.47 11.31
C PHE A 36 10.35 -6.36 11.40
N ALA A 37 11.05 -6.33 10.27
CA ALA A 37 12.50 -6.22 10.24
C ALA A 37 12.97 -4.89 10.82
N SER A 38 14.03 -4.95 11.63
CA SER A 38 14.63 -3.76 12.23
C SER A 38 15.41 -2.95 11.21
N TRP A 39 15.57 -1.63 11.46
CA TRP A 39 16.42 -0.80 10.61
C TRP A 39 17.89 -1.21 10.64
N THR A 40 18.35 -1.88 11.69
CA THR A 40 19.69 -2.49 11.74
C THR A 40 19.83 -3.62 10.73
N GLU A 41 18.82 -4.47 10.64
CA GLU A 41 18.76 -5.56 9.66
C GLU A 41 18.73 -5.02 8.24
N PHE A 42 17.83 -4.08 7.94
CA PHE A 42 17.81 -3.41 6.64
C PHE A 42 19.14 -2.75 6.30
N SER A 43 19.80 -2.09 7.26
CA SER A 43 21.07 -1.44 7.03
C SER A 43 22.18 -2.41 6.63
N ARG A 44 22.18 -3.64 7.19
CA ARG A 44 23.12 -4.71 6.79
C ARG A 44 22.87 -5.17 5.36
N LEU A 45 21.60 -5.42 5.00
CA LEU A 45 21.22 -5.80 3.63
C LEU A 45 21.56 -4.68 2.63
N PHE A 46 21.26 -3.43 2.97
CA PHE A 46 21.56 -2.28 2.11
C PHE A 46 23.08 -2.02 1.96
N ALA A 47 23.88 -2.39 2.96
CA ALA A 47 25.35 -2.35 2.81
C ALA A 47 25.84 -3.33 1.74
N ILE A 48 25.25 -4.51 1.65
CA ILE A 48 25.53 -5.49 0.59
C ILE A 48 25.15 -4.89 -0.78
N LEU A 49 23.93 -4.35 -0.91
CA LEU A 49 23.48 -3.73 -2.17
C LEU A 49 24.41 -2.60 -2.63
N ARG A 50 24.88 -1.75 -1.69
CA ARG A 50 25.83 -0.67 -2.03
C ARG A 50 27.13 -1.21 -2.59
N ARG A 51 27.74 -2.21 -1.90
CA ARG A 51 29.01 -2.80 -2.36
C ARG A 51 28.88 -3.44 -3.75
N ARG A 52 27.72 -4.01 -4.04
CA ARG A 52 27.43 -4.68 -5.32
C ARG A 52 26.88 -3.73 -6.38
N GLY A 53 26.66 -2.48 -6.08
CA GLY A 53 26.00 -1.52 -6.98
C GLY A 53 24.57 -1.91 -7.36
N ALA A 54 23.92 -2.77 -6.55
CA ALA A 54 22.58 -3.28 -6.77
C ALA A 54 21.49 -2.31 -6.31
N VAL A 55 20.24 -2.58 -6.66
CA VAL A 55 19.09 -1.70 -6.44
C VAL A 55 18.30 -2.18 -5.22
N MET A 56 17.87 -1.24 -4.40
CA MET A 56 16.82 -1.45 -3.40
C MET A 56 15.50 -0.92 -3.95
N GLN A 57 14.49 -1.76 -4.04
CA GLN A 57 13.10 -1.34 -4.22
C GLN A 57 12.41 -1.38 -2.87
N GLY A 58 11.59 -0.40 -2.57
CA GLY A 58 10.85 -0.38 -1.32
C GLY A 58 9.46 0.23 -1.46
N ALA A 59 8.56 -0.21 -0.59
CA ALA A 59 7.30 0.46 -0.36
C ALA A 59 7.29 0.99 1.08
N PRO A 60 7.29 2.32 1.27
CA PRO A 60 7.19 2.90 2.59
C PRO A 60 5.80 2.67 3.16
N ASN A 61 5.69 2.75 4.49
CA ASN A 61 4.40 2.64 5.15
C ASN A 61 3.47 3.77 4.69
N ALA A 62 2.43 3.41 3.94
CA ALA A 62 1.49 4.35 3.35
C ALA A 62 0.66 5.12 4.40
N VAL A 63 0.49 4.56 5.60
CA VAL A 63 -0.30 5.15 6.68
C VAL A 63 0.51 6.18 7.46
N THR A 64 1.69 5.81 7.97
CA THR A 64 2.51 6.70 8.81
C THR A 64 3.46 7.57 8.03
N LYS A 65 3.93 7.13 6.86
CA LYS A 65 4.92 7.79 5.99
C LYS A 65 6.26 8.11 6.67
N VAL A 66 6.41 7.81 7.95
CA VAL A 66 7.60 8.16 8.75
C VAL A 66 8.85 7.45 8.26
N ASN A 67 8.71 6.20 7.84
CA ASN A 67 9.84 5.41 7.37
C ASN A 67 10.41 5.87 6.01
N VAL A 68 9.73 6.76 5.29
CA VAL A 68 10.30 7.43 4.11
C VAL A 68 11.59 8.14 4.48
N PHE A 69 11.63 8.83 5.62
CA PHE A 69 12.85 9.53 6.08
C PHE A 69 14.00 8.57 6.37
N ALA A 70 13.70 7.38 6.89
CA ALA A 70 14.72 6.36 7.09
C ALA A 70 15.27 5.83 5.74
N PHE A 71 14.43 5.64 4.72
CA PHE A 71 14.88 5.30 3.38
C PHE A 71 15.69 6.44 2.73
N LEU A 72 15.28 7.69 2.89
CA LEU A 72 16.06 8.86 2.43
C LEU A 72 17.46 8.87 3.07
N TRP A 73 17.52 8.63 4.37
CA TRP A 73 18.79 8.52 5.09
C TRP A 73 19.63 7.36 4.58
N GLN A 74 19.03 6.23 4.32
CA GLN A 74 19.75 5.09 3.74
C GLN A 74 20.28 5.39 2.32
N ALA A 75 19.60 6.22 1.55
CA ALA A 75 19.98 6.55 0.18
C ALA A 75 21.18 7.51 0.07
N HIS A 76 21.61 8.20 1.17
CA HIS A 76 22.60 9.26 1.14
C HIS A 76 23.98 8.80 0.62
N GLY A 77 24.69 9.73 0.00
CA GLY A 77 26.02 9.55 -0.59
C GLY A 77 27.12 10.44 -0.01
N TRP A 78 26.99 11.03 1.18
CA TRP A 78 27.99 11.97 1.73
C TRP A 78 29.33 11.30 2.09
N PHE A 79 29.26 10.14 2.76
CA PHE A 79 30.45 9.45 3.30
C PHE A 79 30.58 8.01 2.79
N ARG A 80 29.75 7.62 1.86
CA ARG A 80 29.67 6.27 1.31
C ARG A 80 29.06 6.29 -0.08
N GLN A 81 29.17 5.19 -0.81
CA GLN A 81 28.44 5.04 -2.07
C GLN A 81 26.93 5.12 -1.81
N PRO A 82 26.18 5.95 -2.57
CA PRO A 82 24.75 6.04 -2.42
C PRO A 82 24.07 4.72 -2.76
N LEU A 83 23.05 4.36 -1.98
CA LEU A 83 22.18 3.25 -2.31
C LEU A 83 21.25 3.66 -3.46
N LYS A 84 21.19 2.85 -4.50
CA LYS A 84 20.20 3.03 -5.58
C LYS A 84 18.82 2.64 -5.05
N CYS A 85 17.98 3.62 -4.74
CA CYS A 85 16.64 3.42 -4.20
C CYS A 85 15.56 3.68 -5.25
N SER A 86 14.65 2.74 -5.41
CA SER A 86 13.45 2.84 -6.21
C SER A 86 12.23 2.64 -5.31
N MET A 87 11.46 3.69 -5.05
CA MET A 87 10.38 3.67 -4.06
C MET A 87 9.01 3.66 -4.71
N LEU A 88 8.17 2.75 -4.29
CA LEU A 88 6.74 2.73 -4.56
C LEU A 88 6.04 3.69 -3.58
N THR A 89 5.16 4.58 -3.93
CA THR A 89 4.84 5.03 -5.27
C THR A 89 4.45 6.51 -5.17
N ALA A 90 4.79 7.30 -6.16
CA ALA A 90 4.29 8.68 -6.29
C ALA A 90 2.97 8.63 -7.06
N LEU A 91 1.86 8.72 -6.34
CA LEU A 91 0.52 8.73 -6.92
C LEU A 91 -0.09 10.12 -6.77
N ASP A 92 -0.86 10.54 -7.77
CA ASP A 92 -1.79 11.66 -7.65
C ASP A 92 -3.13 11.10 -7.15
N LEU A 93 -3.41 11.32 -5.88
CA LEU A 93 -4.56 10.75 -5.18
C LEU A 93 -5.54 11.85 -4.77
N LYS A 94 -6.81 11.69 -5.12
CA LYS A 94 -7.91 12.57 -4.63
C LYS A 94 -7.93 12.64 -3.10
N SER A 95 -7.58 11.55 -2.41
CA SER A 95 -7.52 11.48 -0.95
C SER A 95 -6.38 12.28 -0.34
N GLN A 96 -5.30 12.48 -1.08
CA GLN A 96 -4.05 13.09 -0.61
C GLN A 96 -3.43 14.01 -1.68
N PRO A 97 -4.04 15.15 -1.97
CA PRO A 97 -3.60 16.03 -3.06
C PRO A 97 -2.19 16.62 -2.87
N LEU A 98 -1.67 16.62 -1.64
CA LEU A 98 -0.32 17.09 -1.35
C LEU A 98 0.76 16.02 -1.49
N LEU A 99 0.39 14.78 -1.76
CA LEU A 99 1.33 13.66 -1.81
C LEU A 99 2.40 13.87 -2.91
N HIS A 100 2.01 14.39 -4.05
CA HIS A 100 2.95 14.60 -5.15
C HIS A 100 3.98 15.72 -4.85
N TYR A 101 3.60 16.75 -4.09
CA TYR A 101 4.56 17.77 -3.62
C TYR A 101 5.54 17.15 -2.62
N PHE A 102 5.06 16.31 -1.71
CA PHE A 102 5.91 15.59 -0.77
C PHE A 102 6.89 14.67 -1.50
N THR A 103 6.45 13.90 -2.49
CA THR A 103 7.33 13.02 -3.28
C THR A 103 8.34 13.79 -4.09
N ARG A 104 7.95 14.93 -4.68
CA ARG A 104 8.87 15.83 -5.41
C ARG A 104 9.92 16.42 -4.48
N LEU A 105 9.51 16.95 -3.32
CA LEU A 105 10.41 17.55 -2.34
C LEU A 105 11.39 16.51 -1.76
N SER A 106 10.88 15.35 -1.37
CA SER A 106 11.71 14.27 -0.81
C SER A 106 12.71 13.72 -1.83
N GLY A 107 12.32 13.57 -3.09
CA GLY A 107 13.21 13.18 -4.18
C GLY A 107 14.30 14.22 -4.45
N TRP A 108 13.95 15.51 -4.44
CA TRP A 108 14.90 16.60 -4.55
C TRP A 108 15.89 16.59 -3.38
N LEU A 109 15.41 16.51 -2.14
CA LEU A 109 16.21 16.44 -0.92
C LEU A 109 17.19 15.26 -0.98
N ALA A 110 16.69 14.07 -1.31
CA ALA A 110 17.52 12.87 -1.40
C ALA A 110 18.65 13.01 -2.41
N ASN A 111 18.37 13.56 -3.59
CA ASN A 111 19.34 13.57 -4.69
C ASN A 111 20.25 14.80 -4.67
N ARG A 112 19.74 15.98 -4.28
CA ARG A 112 20.52 17.23 -4.29
C ARG A 112 21.24 17.49 -2.97
N VAL A 113 20.54 17.30 -1.85
CA VAL A 113 21.13 17.59 -0.52
C VAL A 113 21.89 16.37 0.00
N LEU A 114 21.26 15.22 -0.01
CA LEU A 114 21.86 13.98 0.51
C LEU A 114 22.77 13.27 -0.51
N ARG A 115 22.92 13.80 -1.74
CA ARG A 115 23.76 13.23 -2.81
C ARG A 115 23.44 11.76 -3.08
N GLY A 116 22.17 11.38 -2.98
CA GLY A 116 21.68 10.01 -3.12
C GLY A 116 21.28 9.65 -4.54
N HIS A 117 20.92 8.39 -4.72
CA HIS A 117 20.27 7.87 -5.92
C HIS A 117 18.87 7.39 -5.57
N PHE A 118 17.94 8.31 -5.38
CA PHE A 118 16.58 8.03 -4.94
C PHE A 118 15.57 8.37 -6.05
N ARG A 119 14.71 7.43 -6.40
CA ARG A 119 13.67 7.59 -7.42
C ARG A 119 12.33 7.14 -6.87
N TRP A 120 11.31 7.95 -7.06
CA TRP A 120 9.94 7.53 -6.92
C TRP A 120 9.46 6.89 -8.21
N GLN A 121 8.83 5.74 -8.09
CA GLN A 121 8.07 5.16 -9.21
C GLN A 121 6.72 5.86 -9.30
N THR A 122 6.25 6.08 -10.51
CA THR A 122 4.92 6.64 -10.79
C THR A 122 4.25 5.87 -11.90
N LEU A 123 2.94 5.88 -11.91
CA LEU A 123 2.15 5.37 -13.02
C LEU A 123 2.03 6.48 -14.08
N PRO A 124 2.32 6.19 -15.36
CA PRO A 124 2.30 7.19 -16.43
C PRO A 124 0.89 7.55 -16.88
N ALA A 125 -0.12 6.78 -16.47
CA ALA A 125 -1.51 6.97 -16.85
C ALA A 125 -2.44 6.73 -15.66
N PRO A 126 -3.66 7.27 -15.68
CA PRO A 126 -4.71 6.88 -14.74
C PRO A 126 -4.93 5.36 -14.75
N PHE A 127 -5.22 4.80 -13.63
CA PHE A 127 -5.48 3.36 -13.49
C PHE A 127 -6.80 3.11 -12.78
N THR A 128 -7.40 1.98 -13.10
CA THR A 128 -8.60 1.48 -12.44
C THR A 128 -8.24 0.23 -11.66
N LEU A 129 -8.62 0.19 -10.39
CA LEU A 129 -8.53 -1.04 -9.59
C LEU A 129 -9.80 -1.84 -9.80
N ARG A 130 -9.64 -3.10 -10.21
CA ARG A 130 -10.72 -4.08 -10.20
C ARG A 130 -10.61 -4.88 -8.91
N LEU A 131 -11.67 -4.92 -8.14
CA LEU A 131 -11.74 -5.59 -6.85
C LEU A 131 -12.85 -6.64 -6.91
N GLU A 132 -12.59 -7.82 -6.36
CA GLU A 132 -13.53 -8.93 -6.33
C GLU A 132 -13.86 -9.28 -4.88
N GLY A 133 -15.15 -9.50 -4.61
CA GLY A 133 -15.65 -9.85 -3.28
C GLY A 133 -15.51 -8.73 -2.25
N LEU A 134 -15.46 -9.13 -0.98
CA LEU A 134 -15.39 -8.23 0.18
C LEU A 134 -13.96 -8.11 0.76
N ASN A 135 -13.07 -8.95 0.30
CA ASN A 135 -11.70 -9.09 0.80
C ASN A 135 -10.75 -8.14 0.06
N VAL A 136 -11.02 -6.84 0.14
CA VAL A 136 -10.33 -5.84 -0.68
C VAL A 136 -9.36 -5.00 0.16
N ASN A 137 -8.12 -4.88 -0.31
CA ASN A 137 -7.06 -4.12 0.35
C ASN A 137 -7.44 -2.65 0.62
N ALA A 138 -8.31 -2.05 -0.19
CA ALA A 138 -8.78 -0.69 0.03
C ALA A 138 -9.55 -0.54 1.36
N PHE A 139 -10.16 -1.61 1.86
CA PHE A 139 -10.87 -1.60 3.13
C PHE A 139 -9.94 -1.83 4.33
N GLU A 140 -8.75 -2.39 4.13
CA GLU A 140 -7.77 -2.60 5.20
C GLU A 140 -7.19 -1.29 5.76
N GLU A 141 -7.44 -0.15 5.10
CA GLU A 141 -7.06 1.17 5.61
C GLU A 141 -7.80 1.56 6.89
N PHE A 142 -8.81 0.80 7.29
CA PHE A 142 -9.56 0.99 8.53
C PHE A 142 -9.92 -0.36 9.16
N GLY A 143 -9.98 -0.41 10.50
CA GLY A 143 -10.04 -1.67 11.27
C GLY A 143 -11.20 -2.59 10.92
N ALA A 144 -12.35 -2.06 10.46
CA ALA A 144 -13.47 -2.90 10.00
C ALA A 144 -13.09 -3.71 8.75
N GLY A 145 -12.32 -3.13 7.83
CA GLY A 145 -11.82 -3.85 6.66
C GLY A 145 -10.78 -4.90 7.03
N GLU A 146 -9.94 -4.62 8.04
CA GLU A 146 -8.99 -5.61 8.56
C GLU A 146 -9.71 -6.83 9.17
N ILE A 147 -10.84 -6.63 9.83
CA ILE A 147 -11.68 -7.74 10.32
C ILE A 147 -12.11 -8.63 9.16
N LEU A 148 -12.62 -8.05 8.07
CA LEU A 148 -13.04 -8.81 6.89
C LEU A 148 -11.88 -9.60 6.27
N ARG A 149 -10.70 -8.98 6.19
CA ARG A 149 -9.51 -9.62 5.61
C ARG A 149 -9.05 -10.86 6.37
N ASN A 150 -9.30 -10.91 7.66
CA ASN A 150 -8.90 -12.04 8.50
C ASN A 150 -9.86 -13.24 8.38
N ILE A 151 -11.04 -13.06 7.83
CA ILE A 151 -12.03 -14.13 7.62
C ILE A 151 -11.74 -14.79 6.27
N LYS A 152 -11.45 -16.07 6.28
CA LYS A 152 -11.16 -16.87 5.07
C LYS A 152 -12.41 -17.49 4.47
N ASP A 153 -13.32 -17.93 5.32
CA ASP A 153 -14.54 -18.60 4.92
C ASP A 153 -15.54 -17.59 4.32
N PRO A 154 -16.02 -17.81 3.08
CA PRO A 154 -16.96 -16.90 2.43
C PRO A 154 -18.31 -16.77 3.15
N ASP A 155 -18.81 -17.85 3.76
CA ASP A 155 -20.10 -17.82 4.45
C ASP A 155 -19.99 -17.06 5.77
N GLU A 156 -18.87 -17.23 6.51
CA GLU A 156 -18.57 -16.44 7.69
C GLU A 156 -18.38 -14.97 7.33
N LEU A 157 -17.67 -14.66 6.22
CA LEU A 157 -17.49 -13.31 5.72
C LEU A 157 -18.83 -12.65 5.39
N TYR A 158 -19.72 -13.38 4.73
CA TYR A 158 -21.06 -12.90 4.40
C TYR A 158 -21.91 -12.66 5.66
N ALA A 159 -21.88 -13.60 6.61
CA ALA A 159 -22.57 -13.43 7.89
C ALA A 159 -22.05 -12.18 8.63
N LYS A 160 -20.73 -11.97 8.65
CA LYS A 160 -20.10 -10.81 9.30
C LYS A 160 -20.58 -9.47 8.76
N VAL A 161 -20.68 -9.32 7.44
CA VAL A 161 -21.14 -8.04 6.84
C VAL A 161 -22.62 -7.76 7.04
N LEU A 162 -23.40 -8.76 7.45
CA LEU A 162 -24.81 -8.60 7.79
C LEU A 162 -25.04 -8.18 9.25
N GLU A 163 -24.05 -8.34 10.12
CA GLU A 163 -24.14 -7.94 11.53
C GLU A 163 -24.38 -6.42 11.66
N PRO A 164 -25.44 -5.99 12.40
CA PRO A 164 -25.72 -4.57 12.58
C PRO A 164 -24.58 -3.78 13.22
N GLU A 165 -23.90 -4.38 14.20
CA GLU A 165 -22.76 -3.77 14.91
C GLU A 165 -21.57 -3.59 13.97
N PHE A 166 -21.26 -4.58 13.14
CA PHE A 166 -20.20 -4.47 12.15
C PHE A 166 -20.51 -3.36 11.13
N ARG A 167 -21.73 -3.31 10.64
CA ARG A 167 -22.17 -2.25 9.69
C ARG A 167 -22.10 -0.87 10.29
N ALA A 168 -22.46 -0.70 11.56
CA ALA A 168 -22.33 0.55 12.27
C ALA A 168 -20.85 0.97 12.42
N LEU A 169 -19.96 0.04 12.79
CA LEU A 169 -18.54 0.26 12.87
C LEU A 169 -17.94 0.67 11.52
N PHE A 170 -18.25 -0.09 10.46
CA PHE A 170 -17.80 0.19 9.10
C PHE A 170 -18.24 1.59 8.64
N LYS A 171 -19.53 1.91 8.80
CA LYS A 171 -20.09 3.23 8.45
C LYS A 171 -19.41 4.39 9.21
N LYS A 172 -19.13 4.19 10.50
CA LYS A 172 -18.41 5.17 11.33
C LYS A 172 -16.99 5.41 10.81
N GLN A 173 -16.27 4.34 10.50
CA GLN A 173 -14.87 4.43 10.08
C GLN A 173 -14.72 4.95 8.64
N VAL A 174 -15.61 4.60 7.73
CA VAL A 174 -15.63 5.16 6.37
C VAL A 174 -15.84 6.67 6.40
N LYS A 175 -16.68 7.18 7.32
CA LYS A 175 -16.92 8.61 7.48
C LYS A 175 -15.79 9.38 8.19
N ALA A 176 -14.85 8.69 8.84
CA ALA A 176 -13.78 9.32 9.60
C ALA A 176 -12.78 10.04 8.68
N VAL A 177 -12.79 11.36 8.69
CA VAL A 177 -12.00 12.21 7.78
C VAL A 177 -10.50 12.12 8.04
N LEU A 178 -10.08 11.94 9.29
CA LEU A 178 -8.67 11.97 9.72
C LEU A 178 -7.88 10.72 9.32
N THR A 179 -8.55 9.65 8.88
CA THR A 179 -7.94 8.37 8.54
C THR A 179 -7.97 8.06 7.04
N LYS A 180 -8.08 9.09 6.18
CA LYS A 180 -8.02 8.88 4.73
C LYS A 180 -6.65 8.37 4.32
N GLY A 181 -6.63 7.15 3.79
CA GLY A 181 -5.46 6.50 3.23
C GLY A 181 -5.35 6.74 1.72
N LEU A 182 -5.22 5.65 0.97
CA LEU A 182 -5.13 5.69 -0.50
C LEU A 182 -6.50 5.95 -1.15
N TRP A 183 -7.55 5.37 -0.60
CA TRP A 183 -8.90 5.52 -1.14
C TRP A 183 -9.60 6.77 -0.58
N HIS A 184 -10.17 7.58 -1.47
CA HIS A 184 -10.90 8.81 -1.12
C HIS A 184 -12.28 8.56 -0.51
N ARG A 185 -12.77 7.32 -0.52
CA ARG A 185 -14.06 6.88 0.07
C ARG A 185 -15.30 7.50 -0.58
N ASP A 186 -15.18 7.91 -1.84
CA ASP A 186 -16.32 8.34 -2.63
C ASP A 186 -16.89 7.15 -3.41
N PHE A 187 -18.03 6.68 -2.97
CA PHE A 187 -18.72 5.54 -3.59
C PHE A 187 -19.30 5.85 -4.98
N SER A 188 -19.28 7.11 -5.43
CA SER A 188 -19.66 7.45 -6.80
C SER A 188 -18.62 7.00 -7.83
N ASP A 189 -17.36 6.79 -7.39
CA ASP A 189 -16.27 6.30 -8.24
C ASP A 189 -16.13 4.75 -8.18
N CYS A 190 -17.01 4.06 -7.45
CA CYS A 190 -17.01 2.60 -7.34
C CYS A 190 -18.15 2.01 -8.18
N TRP A 191 -17.82 1.35 -9.26
CA TRP A 191 -18.76 0.84 -10.23
C TRP A 191 -18.85 -0.69 -10.19
N VAL A 192 -20.06 -1.24 -10.30
CA VAL A 192 -20.26 -2.67 -10.48
C VAL A 192 -19.93 -3.02 -11.93
N THR A 193 -18.86 -3.76 -12.15
CA THR A 193 -18.45 -4.20 -13.48
C THR A 193 -18.95 -5.61 -13.79
N GLU A 194 -19.14 -6.43 -12.76
CA GLU A 194 -19.61 -7.81 -12.89
C GLU A 194 -20.37 -8.19 -11.62
N CYS A 195 -21.53 -8.83 -11.78
CA CYS A 195 -22.39 -9.28 -10.69
C CYS A 195 -23.35 -10.35 -11.22
N PRO A 196 -23.72 -11.39 -10.42
CA PRO A 196 -24.77 -12.35 -10.78
C PRO A 196 -26.12 -11.69 -11.12
N ASP A 197 -26.45 -10.59 -10.46
CA ASP A 197 -27.59 -9.75 -10.83
C ASP A 197 -27.16 -8.71 -11.88
N ALA A 198 -27.43 -9.01 -13.14
CA ALA A 198 -27.11 -8.16 -14.28
C ALA A 198 -27.73 -6.75 -14.19
N SER A 199 -28.82 -6.57 -13.42
CA SER A 199 -29.47 -5.26 -13.24
C SER A 199 -28.62 -4.26 -12.45
N LEU A 200 -27.59 -4.72 -11.73
CA LEU A 200 -26.65 -3.90 -10.94
C LEU A 200 -25.43 -3.46 -11.75
N VAL A 201 -25.10 -4.17 -12.83
CA VAL A 201 -23.92 -3.88 -13.66
C VAL A 201 -24.05 -2.50 -14.31
N GLY A 202 -22.97 -1.74 -14.30
CA GLY A 202 -22.92 -0.37 -14.83
C GLY A 202 -23.49 0.70 -13.87
N LYS A 203 -23.88 0.33 -12.65
CA LYS A 203 -24.28 1.28 -11.61
C LYS A 203 -23.16 1.50 -10.61
N ASN A 204 -23.03 2.70 -10.07
CA ASN A 204 -22.11 2.96 -8.98
C ASN A 204 -22.78 2.72 -7.62
N PHE A 205 -21.95 2.55 -6.58
CA PHE A 205 -22.46 2.24 -5.24
C PHE A 205 -23.31 3.35 -4.63
N LYS A 206 -23.09 4.60 -5.00
CA LYS A 206 -23.92 5.73 -4.56
C LYS A 206 -25.34 5.61 -5.14
N GLN A 207 -25.47 5.28 -6.43
CA GLN A 207 -26.76 5.06 -7.08
C GLN A 207 -27.50 3.86 -6.47
N LEU A 208 -26.77 2.77 -6.20
CA LEU A 208 -27.33 1.58 -5.57
C LEU A 208 -27.78 1.84 -4.14
N GLY A 209 -27.03 2.63 -3.38
CA GLY A 209 -27.41 3.06 -2.04
C GLY A 209 -28.70 3.89 -2.06
N ALA A 210 -28.76 4.91 -2.93
CA ALA A 210 -29.95 5.75 -3.07
C ALA A 210 -31.20 4.96 -3.45
N ALA A 211 -31.07 3.99 -4.38
CA ALA A 211 -32.19 3.12 -4.76
C ALA A 211 -32.71 2.22 -3.61
N ARG A 212 -31.91 2.04 -2.56
CA ARG A 212 -32.24 1.25 -1.35
C ARG A 212 -32.55 2.11 -0.13
N GLY A 213 -32.65 3.44 -0.30
CA GLY A 213 -32.92 4.37 0.80
C GLY A 213 -31.75 4.56 1.78
N LEU A 214 -30.52 4.36 1.34
CA LEU A 214 -29.29 4.45 2.15
C LEU A 214 -28.50 5.73 1.87
#